data_878c50427f7458a94223b32a0849714a
#
_entry.id   878c50427f7458a94223b32a0849714a
#
_cell.length_a   1.000
_cell.length_b   1.000
_cell.length_c   1.000
_cell.angle_alpha   90.00
_cell.angle_beta   90.00
_cell.angle_gamma   90.00
#
_symmetry.space_group_name_H-M   'P 1'
#
loop_
_entity.id
_entity.type
_entity.pdbx_description
1 polymer ?
#
loop_
_entity_poly.entity_id
_entity_poly.type
_entity_poly.pdbx_seq_one_letter_code
_entity_poly.pdbx_strand_id
1 'polypeptide(L)'
;ANATTKNPARQALVSMTGTFWDTVVVCAITGITLVSTMLANPSIQQGIMNGEITAAAQLTTTAFSAIPVLGPIVLAVGMILFSYSTMLGWSMYGNRAVMYLFGKKGIRPYSIFFLLFVFWGCIGGGDLVWNISDITNALMAVPNCIGVLALGGVIAAGTNHYVYGNNLDEVDETPIPQLEKQSNIHQK
;
A
#
# COMPACT_ATOMS: atom_id res chain seq x y z
N ALA A 1 7.93 8.96 -8.06
CA ALA A 1 8.54 8.66 -9.37
C ALA A 1 7.65 9.02 -10.56
N ASN A 2 6.32 9.09 -10.38
CA ASN A 2 5.35 9.50 -11.41
C ASN A 2 4.68 10.84 -11.11
N ALA A 3 5.11 11.50 -10.04
CA ALA A 3 4.53 12.77 -9.64
C ALA A 3 4.99 13.89 -10.60
N THR A 4 4.08 14.80 -10.92
CA THR A 4 4.33 16.00 -11.73
C THR A 4 4.56 17.25 -10.86
N THR A 5 4.93 17.03 -9.60
CA THR A 5 5.22 18.11 -8.64
C THR A 5 6.59 18.72 -8.89
N LYS A 6 6.76 20.00 -8.52
CA LYS A 6 7.99 20.77 -8.76
C LYS A 6 9.20 20.24 -8.00
N ASN A 7 8.99 19.71 -6.79
CA ASN A 7 10.05 19.19 -5.92
C ASN A 7 9.57 18.03 -5.02
N PRO A 8 10.49 17.23 -4.46
CA PRO A 8 10.17 16.09 -3.61
C PRO A 8 9.44 16.47 -2.31
N ALA A 9 9.76 17.61 -1.70
CA ALA A 9 9.13 18.04 -0.46
C ALA A 9 7.63 18.34 -0.65
N ARG A 10 7.26 18.99 -1.76
CA ARG A 10 5.86 19.24 -2.12
C ARG A 10 5.09 17.93 -2.31
N GLN A 11 5.70 16.93 -2.98
CA GLN A 11 5.11 15.62 -3.13
C GLN A 11 4.96 14.90 -1.78
N ALA A 12 5.94 15.01 -0.90
CA ALA A 12 5.90 14.42 0.43
C ALA A 12 4.74 14.98 1.27
N LEU A 13 4.52 16.30 1.25
CA LEU A 13 3.40 16.94 1.94
C LEU A 13 2.04 16.43 1.42
N VAL A 14 1.88 16.29 0.09
CA VAL A 14 0.66 15.74 -0.50
C VAL A 14 0.47 14.27 -0.11
N SER A 15 1.53 13.46 -0.18
CA SER A 15 1.47 12.03 0.17
C SER A 15 1.17 11.80 1.65
N MET A 16 1.67 12.67 2.53
CA MET A 16 1.40 12.62 3.96
C MET A 16 -0.09 12.80 4.27
N THR A 17 -0.79 13.68 3.56
CA THR A 17 -2.24 13.85 3.75
C THR A 17 -3.00 12.58 3.37
N GLY A 18 -2.62 11.91 2.27
CA GLY A 18 -3.22 10.63 1.87
C GLY A 18 -3.04 9.55 2.94
N THR A 19 -1.84 9.40 3.48
CA THR A 19 -1.54 8.45 4.55
C THR A 19 -2.35 8.75 5.82
N PHE A 20 -2.50 10.02 6.19
CA PHE A 20 -3.31 10.43 7.33
C PHE A 20 -4.78 9.99 7.15
N TRP A 21 -5.39 10.28 6.01
CA TRP A 21 -6.77 9.91 5.73
C TRP A 21 -6.96 8.40 5.74
N ASP A 22 -6.08 7.66 5.09
CA ASP A 22 -6.17 6.19 5.00
C ASP A 22 -5.94 5.52 6.36
N THR A 23 -4.83 5.82 7.01
CA THR A 23 -4.41 5.12 8.23
C THR A 23 -5.15 5.61 9.48
N VAL A 24 -5.34 6.92 9.64
CA VAL A 24 -5.96 7.45 10.87
C VAL A 24 -7.47 7.47 10.74
N VAL A 25 -8.01 8.05 9.66
CA VAL A 25 -9.46 8.26 9.56
C VAL A 25 -10.18 6.98 9.14
N VAL A 26 -9.78 6.36 8.04
CA VAL A 26 -10.48 5.18 7.49
C VAL A 26 -10.32 3.98 8.43
N CYS A 27 -9.11 3.71 8.91
CA CYS A 27 -8.90 2.60 9.85
C CYS A 27 -9.61 2.82 11.19
N ALA A 28 -9.66 4.06 11.71
CA ALA A 28 -10.41 4.36 12.92
C ALA A 28 -11.91 4.15 12.73
N ILE A 29 -12.49 4.64 11.62
CA ILE A 29 -13.91 4.42 11.30
C ILE A 29 -14.21 2.92 11.20
N THR A 30 -13.37 2.16 10.50
CA THR A 30 -13.52 0.71 10.36
C THR A 30 -13.45 0.03 11.73
N GLY A 31 -12.45 0.34 12.55
CA GLY A 31 -12.29 -0.23 13.89
C GLY A 31 -13.48 0.08 14.80
N ILE A 32 -13.94 1.33 14.83
CA ILE A 32 -15.10 1.75 15.63
C ILE A 32 -16.36 1.02 15.14
N THR A 33 -16.56 0.90 13.84
CA THR A 33 -17.73 0.21 13.27
C THR A 33 -17.73 -1.27 13.68
N LEU A 34 -16.61 -1.96 13.57
CA LEU A 34 -16.50 -3.37 13.95
C LEU A 34 -16.74 -3.56 15.46
N VAL A 35 -16.08 -2.76 16.30
CA VAL A 35 -16.25 -2.85 17.75
C VAL A 35 -17.69 -2.52 18.17
N SER A 36 -18.30 -1.48 17.61
CA SER A 36 -19.69 -1.12 17.89
C SER A 36 -20.65 -2.23 17.49
N THR A 37 -20.41 -2.87 16.33
CA THR A 37 -21.23 -3.99 15.86
C THR A 37 -21.09 -5.22 16.77
N MET A 38 -19.87 -5.51 17.23
CA MET A 38 -19.61 -6.56 18.22
C MET A 38 -20.37 -6.31 19.52
N LEU A 39 -20.28 -5.09 20.05
CA LEU A 39 -20.94 -4.73 21.32
C LEU A 39 -22.47 -4.74 21.23
N ALA A 40 -23.01 -4.35 20.07
CA ALA A 40 -24.44 -4.30 19.84
C ALA A 40 -25.09 -5.69 19.59
N ASN A 41 -24.31 -6.70 19.23
CA ASN A 41 -24.81 -8.02 18.83
C ASN A 41 -24.24 -9.16 19.70
N PRO A 42 -24.99 -9.63 20.72
CA PRO A 42 -24.52 -10.71 21.60
C PRO A 42 -24.18 -12.01 20.85
N SER A 43 -24.85 -12.30 19.74
CA SER A 43 -24.56 -13.48 18.90
C SER A 43 -23.16 -13.42 18.26
N ILE A 44 -22.72 -12.24 17.86
CA ILE A 44 -21.35 -12.04 17.32
C ILE A 44 -20.32 -12.24 18.43
N GLN A 45 -20.58 -11.71 19.64
CA GLN A 45 -19.70 -11.92 20.79
C GLN A 45 -19.55 -13.40 21.11
N GLN A 46 -20.65 -14.14 21.16
CA GLN A 46 -20.64 -15.59 21.40
C GLN A 46 -19.89 -16.33 20.31
N GLY A 47 -20.10 -15.99 19.03
CA GLY A 47 -19.36 -16.60 17.91
C GLY A 47 -17.84 -16.38 17.99
N ILE A 48 -17.40 -15.21 18.48
CA ILE A 48 -15.98 -14.94 18.73
C ILE A 48 -15.48 -15.76 19.93
N MET A 49 -16.22 -15.78 21.02
CA MET A 49 -15.83 -16.54 22.22
C MET A 49 -15.79 -18.04 21.96
N ASN A 50 -16.68 -18.56 21.12
CA ASN A 50 -16.72 -19.98 20.73
C ASN A 50 -15.69 -20.35 19.65
N GLY A 51 -14.96 -19.37 19.11
CA GLY A 51 -14.00 -19.59 18.03
C GLY A 51 -14.64 -19.83 16.64
N GLU A 52 -15.92 -19.53 16.47
CA GLU A 52 -16.60 -19.62 15.17
C GLU A 52 -16.22 -18.46 14.25
N ILE A 53 -15.96 -17.29 14.85
CA ILE A 53 -15.50 -16.07 14.14
C ILE A 53 -14.04 -15.86 14.54
N THR A 54 -13.11 -16.34 13.73
CA THR A 54 -11.68 -16.27 14.00
C THR A 54 -10.94 -15.26 13.12
N ALA A 55 -11.50 -14.95 11.96
CA ALA A 55 -10.87 -14.05 10.99
C ALA A 55 -11.53 -12.66 10.94
N ALA A 56 -10.72 -11.62 10.80
CA ALA A 56 -11.20 -10.23 10.66
C ALA A 56 -12.14 -10.06 9.45
N ALA A 57 -11.93 -10.83 8.37
CA ALA A 57 -12.80 -10.85 7.21
C ALA A 57 -14.22 -11.35 7.53
N GLN A 58 -14.34 -12.38 8.40
CA GLN A 58 -15.62 -12.91 8.86
C GLN A 58 -16.38 -11.87 9.70
N LEU A 59 -15.66 -11.19 10.60
CA LEU A 59 -16.24 -10.12 11.42
C LEU A 59 -16.76 -8.97 10.55
N THR A 60 -15.99 -8.55 9.55
CA THR A 60 -16.41 -7.51 8.60
C THR A 60 -17.64 -7.92 7.82
N THR A 61 -17.68 -9.15 7.30
CA THR A 61 -18.86 -9.68 6.59
C THR A 61 -20.09 -9.70 7.47
N THR A 62 -19.93 -10.14 8.71
CA THR A 62 -21.02 -10.20 9.69
C THR A 62 -21.51 -8.79 10.06
N ALA A 63 -20.59 -7.84 10.24
CA ALA A 63 -20.94 -6.45 10.52
C ALA A 63 -21.76 -5.82 9.38
N PHE A 64 -21.36 -6.03 8.13
CA PHE A 64 -22.09 -5.53 6.96
C PHE A 64 -23.43 -6.24 6.75
N SER A 65 -23.57 -7.50 7.15
CA SER A 65 -24.84 -8.23 7.06
C SER A 65 -25.93 -7.67 7.98
N ALA A 66 -25.56 -6.84 8.98
CA ALA A 66 -26.53 -6.13 9.80
C ALA A 66 -27.42 -5.16 9.00
N ILE A 67 -26.97 -4.72 7.82
CA ILE A 67 -27.78 -3.94 6.87
C ILE A 67 -28.28 -4.90 5.77
N PRO A 68 -29.56 -5.33 5.82
CA PRO A 68 -30.07 -6.31 4.87
C PRO A 68 -29.94 -5.85 3.42
N VAL A 69 -29.52 -6.74 2.52
CA VAL A 69 -29.37 -6.54 1.07
C VAL A 69 -28.27 -5.56 0.70
N LEU A 70 -28.29 -4.32 1.19
CA LEU A 70 -27.31 -3.28 0.82
C LEU A 70 -25.92 -3.54 1.38
N GLY A 71 -25.82 -4.03 2.62
CA GLY A 71 -24.55 -4.26 3.26
C GLY A 71 -23.63 -5.23 2.49
N PRO A 72 -24.08 -6.46 2.20
CA PRO A 72 -23.30 -7.42 1.40
C PRO A 72 -22.96 -6.91 0.00
N ILE A 73 -23.85 -6.18 -0.67
CA ILE A 73 -23.60 -5.62 -2.01
C ILE A 73 -22.51 -4.56 -1.94
N VAL A 74 -22.61 -3.61 -1.01
CA VAL A 74 -21.60 -2.55 -0.84
C VAL A 74 -20.26 -3.15 -0.49
N LEU A 75 -20.22 -4.14 0.41
CA LEU A 75 -18.99 -4.84 0.76
C LEU A 75 -18.37 -5.53 -0.46
N ALA A 76 -19.17 -6.28 -1.22
CA ALA A 76 -18.67 -7.00 -2.40
C ALA A 76 -18.11 -6.05 -3.47
N VAL A 77 -18.85 -4.99 -3.80
CA VAL A 77 -18.40 -3.97 -4.76
C VAL A 77 -17.15 -3.25 -4.26
N GLY A 78 -17.13 -2.85 -2.99
CA GLY A 78 -15.97 -2.23 -2.36
C GLY A 78 -14.73 -3.12 -2.40
N MET A 79 -14.87 -4.40 -2.06
CA MET A 79 -13.77 -5.38 -2.12
C MET A 79 -13.23 -5.56 -3.52
N ILE A 80 -14.09 -5.65 -4.54
CA ILE A 80 -13.66 -5.77 -5.94
C ILE A 80 -12.87 -4.54 -6.37
N LEU A 81 -13.40 -3.34 -6.14
CA LEU A 81 -12.75 -2.09 -6.53
C LEU A 81 -11.43 -1.88 -5.79
N PHE A 82 -11.41 -2.15 -4.48
CA PHE A 82 -10.22 -1.98 -3.66
C PHE A 82 -9.12 -2.98 -4.04
N SER A 83 -9.46 -4.25 -4.23
CA SER A 83 -8.50 -5.27 -4.65
C SER A 83 -7.93 -4.95 -6.04
N TYR A 84 -8.78 -4.53 -6.98
CA TYR A 84 -8.33 -4.15 -8.32
C TYR A 84 -7.37 -2.94 -8.28
N SER A 85 -7.73 -1.87 -7.58
CA SER A 85 -6.88 -0.68 -7.45
C SER A 85 -5.55 -0.99 -6.76
N THR A 86 -5.58 -1.84 -5.74
CA THR A 86 -4.38 -2.29 -5.01
C THR A 86 -3.45 -3.10 -5.93
N MET A 87 -3.98 -4.04 -6.72
CA MET A 87 -3.18 -4.80 -7.69
C MET A 87 -2.52 -3.88 -8.72
N LEU A 88 -3.23 -2.87 -9.23
CA LEU A 88 -2.66 -1.89 -10.17
C LEU A 88 -1.54 -1.08 -9.51
N GLY A 89 -1.74 -0.60 -8.29
CA GLY A 89 -0.73 0.16 -7.54
C GLY A 89 0.54 -0.66 -7.29
N TRP A 90 0.40 -1.87 -6.79
CA TRP A 90 1.55 -2.76 -6.53
C TRP A 90 2.27 -3.17 -7.80
N SER A 91 1.55 -3.46 -8.89
CA SER A 91 2.14 -3.73 -10.20
C SER A 91 3.00 -2.56 -10.68
N MET A 92 2.53 -1.32 -10.49
CA MET A 92 3.28 -0.13 -10.88
C MET A 92 4.54 0.05 -10.03
N TYR A 93 4.47 -0.14 -8.70
CA TYR A 93 5.64 -0.05 -7.82
C TYR A 93 6.68 -1.11 -8.18
N GLY A 94 6.27 -2.36 -8.39
CA GLY A 94 7.17 -3.41 -8.80
C GLY A 94 7.80 -3.17 -10.16
N ASN A 95 7.04 -2.68 -11.14
CA ASN A 95 7.58 -2.28 -12.45
C ASN A 95 8.67 -1.21 -12.32
N ARG A 96 8.52 -0.23 -11.42
CA ARG A 96 9.54 0.80 -11.17
C ARG A 96 10.79 0.21 -10.53
N ALA A 97 10.64 -0.67 -9.54
CA ALA A 97 11.76 -1.35 -8.89
C ALA A 97 12.54 -2.23 -9.89
N VAL A 98 11.83 -3.01 -10.70
CA VAL A 98 12.44 -3.87 -11.73
C VAL A 98 13.11 -3.03 -12.82
N MET A 99 12.50 -1.92 -13.23
CA MET A 99 13.12 -1.02 -14.21
C MET A 99 14.41 -0.40 -13.66
N TYR A 100 14.46 -0.09 -12.38
CA TYR A 100 15.66 0.42 -11.72
C TYR A 100 16.79 -0.62 -11.68
N LEU A 101 16.48 -1.87 -11.33
CA LEU A 101 17.47 -2.94 -11.16
C LEU A 101 17.91 -3.60 -12.48
N PHE A 102 16.95 -3.90 -13.36
CA PHE A 102 17.14 -4.74 -14.56
C PHE A 102 16.87 -4.00 -15.88
N GLY A 103 16.46 -2.74 -15.80
CA GLY A 103 16.09 -1.96 -16.98
C GLY A 103 14.78 -2.41 -17.63
N LYS A 104 14.49 -1.85 -18.81
CA LYS A 104 13.23 -2.09 -19.54
C LYS A 104 12.99 -3.57 -19.89
N LYS A 105 14.06 -4.36 -20.06
CA LYS A 105 13.96 -5.79 -20.41
C LYS A 105 13.39 -6.65 -19.29
N GLY A 106 13.54 -6.23 -18.03
CA GLY A 106 13.02 -6.93 -16.86
C GLY A 106 11.49 -6.80 -16.67
N ILE A 107 10.85 -5.81 -17.28
CA ILE A 107 9.42 -5.53 -17.06
C ILE A 107 8.54 -6.68 -17.54
N ARG A 108 8.82 -7.25 -18.72
CA ARG A 108 8.02 -8.35 -19.27
C ARG A 108 8.03 -9.61 -18.41
N PRO A 109 9.20 -10.18 -18.04
CA PRO A 109 9.21 -11.34 -17.16
C PRO A 109 8.57 -11.03 -15.79
N TYR A 110 8.83 -9.87 -15.21
CA TYR A 110 8.18 -9.46 -13.97
C TYR A 110 6.64 -9.46 -14.08
N SER A 111 6.08 -8.89 -15.14
CA SER A 111 4.62 -8.85 -15.33
C SER A 111 4.02 -10.25 -15.45
N ILE A 112 4.71 -11.17 -16.11
CA ILE A 112 4.27 -12.57 -16.20
C ILE A 112 4.27 -13.23 -14.80
N PHE A 113 5.36 -13.11 -14.05
CA PHE A 113 5.42 -13.62 -12.69
C PHE A 113 4.37 -12.99 -11.78
N PHE A 114 4.18 -11.68 -11.87
CA PHE A 114 3.15 -10.97 -11.09
C PHE A 114 1.75 -11.57 -11.35
N LEU A 115 1.37 -11.76 -12.61
CA LEU A 115 0.08 -12.36 -12.97
C LEU A 115 -0.05 -13.81 -12.49
N LEU A 116 1.02 -14.60 -12.58
CA LEU A 116 1.03 -15.97 -12.08
C LEU A 116 0.82 -16.00 -10.55
N PHE A 117 1.46 -15.13 -9.80
CA PHE A 117 1.27 -15.03 -8.34
C PHE A 117 -0.11 -14.51 -7.96
N VAL A 118 -0.68 -13.57 -8.71
CA VAL A 118 -2.07 -13.13 -8.52
C VAL A 118 -3.02 -14.31 -8.73
N PHE A 119 -2.85 -15.05 -9.81
CA PHE A 119 -3.68 -16.23 -10.09
C PHE A 119 -3.52 -17.31 -9.01
N TRP A 120 -2.29 -17.59 -8.60
CA TRP A 120 -2.02 -18.55 -7.53
C TRP A 120 -2.63 -18.12 -6.18
N GLY A 121 -2.59 -16.83 -5.86
CA GLY A 121 -3.22 -16.27 -4.68
C GLY A 121 -4.75 -16.43 -4.65
N CYS A 122 -5.40 -16.44 -5.83
CA CYS A 122 -6.85 -16.66 -5.93
C CYS A 122 -7.26 -18.13 -5.67
N ILE A 123 -6.39 -19.09 -5.99
CA ILE A 123 -6.67 -20.53 -5.81
C ILE A 123 -5.98 -21.13 -4.58
N GLY A 124 -4.98 -20.45 -4.04
CA GLY A 124 -4.26 -20.90 -2.84
C GLY A 124 -5.14 -20.89 -1.58
N GLY A 125 -4.87 -21.78 -0.63
CA GLY A 125 -5.52 -21.75 0.67
C GLY A 125 -5.23 -20.44 1.41
N GLY A 126 -6.27 -19.84 2.02
CA GLY A 126 -6.18 -18.53 2.66
C GLY A 126 -5.02 -18.39 3.65
N ASP A 127 -4.84 -19.37 4.54
CA ASP A 127 -3.79 -19.31 5.57
C ASP A 127 -2.38 -19.29 4.99
N LEU A 128 -2.12 -20.08 3.93
CA LEU A 128 -0.82 -20.10 3.27
C LEU A 128 -0.50 -18.76 2.61
N VAL A 129 -1.49 -18.17 1.93
CA VAL A 129 -1.35 -16.86 1.26
C VAL A 129 -1.09 -15.77 2.28
N TRP A 130 -1.82 -15.75 3.40
CA TRP A 130 -1.62 -14.79 4.48
C TRP A 130 -0.22 -14.92 5.12
N ASN A 131 0.20 -16.13 5.48
CA ASN A 131 1.52 -16.34 6.07
C ASN A 131 2.67 -15.90 5.15
N ILE A 132 2.59 -16.19 3.85
CA ILE A 132 3.59 -15.74 2.88
C ILE A 132 3.56 -14.21 2.75
N SER A 133 2.38 -13.60 2.72
CA SER A 133 2.22 -12.15 2.68
C SER A 133 2.86 -11.48 3.90
N ASP A 134 2.63 -11.98 5.09
CA ASP A 134 3.18 -11.43 6.34
C ASP A 134 4.71 -11.53 6.37
N ILE A 135 5.27 -12.68 5.98
CA ILE A 135 6.72 -12.87 5.90
C ILE A 135 7.34 -11.89 4.88
N THR A 136 6.74 -11.76 3.70
CA THR A 136 7.27 -10.86 2.66
C THR A 136 7.14 -9.39 3.06
N ASN A 137 6.07 -9.00 3.74
CA ASN A 137 5.91 -7.66 4.31
C ASN A 137 6.97 -7.36 5.36
N ALA A 138 7.26 -8.31 6.27
CA ALA A 138 8.31 -8.15 7.27
C ALA A 138 9.69 -8.00 6.60
N LEU A 139 9.99 -8.81 5.60
CA LEU A 139 11.24 -8.72 4.83
C LEU A 139 11.37 -7.38 4.07
N MET A 140 10.28 -6.80 3.63
CA MET A 140 10.27 -5.49 2.96
C MET A 140 10.45 -4.34 3.96
N ALA A 141 9.91 -4.47 5.17
CA ALA A 141 9.96 -3.42 6.18
C ALA A 141 11.40 -3.14 6.66
N VAL A 142 12.22 -4.17 6.86
CA VAL A 142 13.58 -4.05 7.37
C VAL A 142 14.47 -3.15 6.48
N PRO A 143 14.66 -3.44 5.17
CA PRO A 143 15.47 -2.60 4.32
C PRO A 143 14.88 -1.19 4.14
N ASN A 144 13.55 -1.05 4.18
CA ASN A 144 12.91 0.25 4.11
C ASN A 144 13.24 1.11 5.34
N CYS A 145 13.15 0.55 6.54
CA CYS A 145 13.56 1.25 7.77
C CYS A 145 15.02 1.67 7.74
N ILE A 146 15.92 0.78 7.31
CA ILE A 146 17.35 1.10 7.16
C ILE A 146 17.53 2.25 6.17
N GLY A 147 16.86 2.20 5.02
CA GLY A 147 16.92 3.24 4.00
C GLY A 147 16.44 4.60 4.50
N VAL A 148 15.32 4.64 5.21
CA VAL A 148 14.76 5.88 5.78
C VAL A 148 15.71 6.47 6.84
N LEU A 149 16.27 5.63 7.71
CA LEU A 149 17.22 6.09 8.73
C LEU A 149 18.51 6.61 8.10
N ALA A 150 19.06 5.91 7.10
CA ALA A 150 20.27 6.33 6.39
C ALA A 150 20.08 7.65 5.62
N LEU A 151 18.89 7.89 5.07
CA LEU A 151 18.56 9.10 4.34
C LEU A 151 18.01 10.23 5.23
N GLY A 152 17.94 10.04 6.54
CA GLY A 152 17.39 11.01 7.48
C GLY A 152 18.02 12.41 7.36
N GLY A 153 19.34 12.50 7.14
CA GLY A 153 20.04 13.76 6.90
C GLY A 153 19.61 14.47 5.62
N VAL A 154 19.40 13.72 4.54
CA VAL A 154 18.93 14.25 3.25
C VAL A 154 17.49 14.77 3.38
N ILE A 155 16.65 14.02 4.08
CA ILE A 155 15.26 14.41 4.35
C ILE A 155 15.21 15.71 5.18
N ALA A 156 16.03 15.78 6.24
CA ALA A 156 16.11 16.99 7.09
C ALA A 156 16.59 18.22 6.30
N ALA A 157 17.63 18.06 5.48
CA ALA A 157 18.14 19.13 4.62
C ALA A 157 17.08 19.62 3.62
N GLY A 158 16.39 18.67 2.93
CA GLY A 158 15.31 19.00 2.00
C GLY A 158 14.13 19.68 2.69
N THR A 159 13.74 19.23 3.89
CA THR A 159 12.69 19.87 4.67
C THR A 159 13.06 21.28 5.07
N ASN A 160 14.28 21.50 5.55
CA ASN A 160 14.76 22.83 5.90
C ASN A 160 14.78 23.77 4.70
N HIS A 161 15.27 23.32 3.55
CA HIS A 161 15.35 24.15 2.35
C HIS A 161 13.97 24.49 1.77
N TYR A 162 13.14 23.47 1.52
CA TYR A 162 11.87 23.67 0.80
C TYR A 162 10.71 24.10 1.71
N VAL A 163 10.59 23.54 2.91
CA VAL A 163 9.45 23.81 3.80
C VAL A 163 9.73 25.03 4.67
N TYR A 164 10.80 24.99 5.46
CA TYR A 164 11.13 26.09 6.36
C TYR A 164 11.75 27.29 5.64
N GLY A 165 12.44 27.06 4.50
CA GLY A 165 12.94 28.12 3.63
C GLY A 165 11.88 28.77 2.73
N ASN A 166 10.61 28.28 2.78
CA ASN A 166 9.50 28.75 1.94
C ASN A 166 9.76 28.64 0.43
N ASN A 167 10.52 27.63 0.01
CA ASN A 167 10.94 27.40 -1.38
C ASN A 167 10.11 26.28 -2.08
N LEU A 168 8.86 26.07 -1.65
CA LEU A 168 7.99 24.99 -2.19
C LEU A 168 7.65 25.14 -3.68
N ASP A 169 7.81 26.33 -4.25
CA ASP A 169 7.57 26.60 -5.66
C ASP A 169 8.83 26.46 -6.54
N GLU A 170 9.98 26.25 -5.94
CA GLU A 170 11.23 25.98 -6.64
C GLU A 170 11.16 24.63 -7.39
N VAL A 171 11.67 24.60 -8.61
CA VAL A 171 11.75 23.36 -9.40
C VAL A 171 13.06 22.67 -9.08
N ASP A 172 12.96 21.43 -8.59
CA ASP A 172 14.14 20.58 -8.36
C ASP A 172 14.59 19.96 -9.68
N GLU A 173 15.69 20.44 -10.21
CA GLU A 173 16.32 19.95 -11.45
C GLU A 173 17.32 18.82 -11.19
N THR A 174 17.51 18.40 -9.94
CA THR A 174 18.43 17.31 -9.62
C THR A 174 17.99 16.00 -10.31
N PRO A 175 18.89 15.39 -11.10
CA PRO A 175 18.53 14.16 -11.78
C PRO A 175 18.29 13.04 -10.76
N ILE A 176 17.23 12.23 -11.01
CA ILE A 176 16.96 11.05 -10.19
C ILE A 176 18.18 10.13 -10.25
N PRO A 177 18.77 9.72 -9.11
CA PRO A 177 19.90 8.79 -9.08
C PRO A 177 19.56 7.53 -9.86
N GLN A 178 20.37 7.22 -10.87
CA GLN A 178 20.26 6.01 -11.67
C GLN A 178 21.51 5.16 -11.49
N LEU A 179 21.37 3.84 -11.55
CA LEU A 179 22.53 2.98 -11.60
C LEU A 179 23.35 3.29 -12.87
N GLU A 180 24.66 3.40 -12.74
CA GLU A 180 25.61 3.80 -13.81
C GLU A 180 25.36 3.09 -15.17
N LYS A 181 24.87 1.85 -15.12
CA LYS A 181 24.57 1.04 -16.31
C LYS A 181 23.38 1.57 -17.13
N GLN A 182 22.53 2.44 -16.56
CA GLN A 182 21.37 3.01 -17.24
C GLN A 182 21.63 4.40 -17.83
N SER A 183 22.63 5.14 -17.33
CA SER A 183 22.96 6.48 -17.82
C SER A 183 23.41 6.45 -19.30
N ASN A 184 24.04 5.35 -19.72
CA ASN A 184 24.55 5.18 -21.09
C ASN A 184 23.47 4.80 -22.13
N ILE A 185 22.23 4.50 -21.71
CA ILE A 185 21.15 4.11 -22.64
C ILE A 185 20.33 5.31 -23.11
N HIS A 186 20.37 6.42 -22.39
CA HIS A 186 19.63 7.65 -22.72
C HIS A 186 20.47 8.68 -23.50
N GLN A 187 21.77 8.40 -23.73
CA GLN A 187 22.66 9.27 -24.49
C GLN A 187 22.91 8.82 -25.94
N LYS A 188 22.14 7.88 -26.46
CA LYS A 188 22.18 7.46 -27.86
C LYS A 188 20.83 7.59 -28.55
#